data_5f125e64dc1d3d8a62265efb3eecda1c
#
_entry.id   5f125e64dc1d3d8a62265efb3eecda1c
#
_cell.length_a   1.000
_cell.length_b   1.000
_cell.length_c   1.000
_cell.angle_alpha   90.00
_cell.angle_beta   90.00
_cell.angle_gamma   90.00
#
_symmetry.space_group_name_H-M   'P 1'
#
loop_
_entity.id
_entity.type
_entity.pdbx_description
1 polymer ?
#
loop_
_entity_poly.entity_id
_entity_poly.type
_entity_poly.pdbx_seq_one_letter_code
_entity_poly.pdbx_strand_id
1 'polypeptide(L)'
;MSDDSTNEVRIVGGSNATAPIPWQVSMWNTIRTENGTRIPPFHICGGTIIDKRTILTAGHCFGDEFGKNINTTVTLYALSVGNVEKNNSDNILITPKSITVHEKYDDGSHDDIAIIKLEEPLSFNENVGPACLPKKSYDPKAGTECFISGWGSEEQEIPGENDSG
;
A
#
# COMPACT_ATOMS: atom_id res chain seq x y z
N MET A 1 -27.25 19.83 9.99
CA MET A 1 -25.84 19.43 10.06
C MET A 1 -25.81 18.03 9.52
N SER A 2 -25.61 17.89 8.23
CA SER A 2 -25.57 16.62 7.52
C SER A 2 -24.13 16.11 7.60
N ASP A 3 -23.96 15.02 8.32
CA ASP A 3 -22.75 14.23 8.31
C ASP A 3 -22.71 13.50 6.96
N ASP A 4 -22.02 14.11 6.01
CA ASP A 4 -21.76 13.53 4.69
C ASP A 4 -20.45 12.75 4.76
N SER A 5 -20.48 11.63 5.50
CA SER A 5 -19.45 10.61 5.41
C SER A 5 -19.69 9.84 4.10
N THR A 6 -19.21 10.40 2.99
CA THR A 6 -19.14 9.70 1.71
C THR A 6 -18.27 8.47 1.90
N ASN A 7 -18.91 7.31 1.95
CA ASN A 7 -18.26 6.01 1.82
C ASN A 7 -17.63 5.93 0.43
N GLU A 8 -16.39 6.39 0.31
CA GLU A 8 -15.64 6.30 -0.94
C GLU A 8 -15.24 4.84 -1.20
N VAL A 9 -15.81 4.21 -2.20
CA VAL A 9 -15.39 2.93 -2.78
C VAL A 9 -14.04 3.14 -3.47
N ARG A 10 -13.03 2.28 -3.31
CA ARG A 10 -11.62 2.61 -3.67
C ARG A 10 -10.94 1.63 -4.62
N ILE A 11 -11.72 0.88 -5.38
CA ILE A 11 -11.27 0.03 -6.48
C ILE A 11 -12.33 0.13 -7.57
N VAL A 12 -11.96 0.41 -8.81
CA VAL A 12 -12.90 0.55 -9.94
C VAL A 12 -13.81 -0.69 -10.01
N GLY A 13 -15.12 -0.48 -9.82
CA GLY A 13 -16.11 -1.55 -9.76
C GLY A 13 -16.05 -2.38 -8.46
N GLY A 14 -15.30 -1.95 -7.46
CA GLY A 14 -15.21 -2.61 -6.14
C GLY A 14 -16.36 -2.27 -5.21
N SER A 15 -16.28 -2.80 -4.01
CA SER A 15 -17.19 -2.48 -2.89
C SER A 15 -16.39 -2.27 -1.62
N ASN A 16 -16.92 -1.46 -0.69
CA ASN A 16 -16.27 -1.23 0.60
C ASN A 16 -16.09 -2.54 1.37
N ALA A 17 -14.89 -2.76 1.87
CA ALA A 17 -14.62 -3.87 2.77
C ALA A 17 -15.37 -3.65 4.08
N THR A 18 -16.10 -4.67 4.54
CA THR A 18 -16.84 -4.64 5.81
C THR A 18 -16.00 -5.08 7.00
N ALA A 19 -14.82 -5.62 6.76
CA ALA A 19 -13.83 -6.04 7.75
C ALA A 19 -12.41 -5.89 7.19
N PRO A 20 -11.39 -5.80 8.05
CA PRO A 20 -9.99 -5.78 7.61
C PRO A 20 -9.65 -7.02 6.77
N ILE A 21 -8.85 -6.82 5.73
CA ILE A 21 -8.23 -7.90 4.97
C ILE A 21 -6.91 -8.25 5.69
N PRO A 22 -6.73 -9.45 6.25
CA PRO A 22 -5.66 -9.70 7.24
C PRO A 22 -4.25 -9.44 6.73
N TRP A 23 -3.99 -9.66 5.45
CA TRP A 23 -2.66 -9.44 4.86
C TRP A 23 -2.45 -8.05 4.28
N GLN A 24 -3.47 -7.19 4.29
CA GLN A 24 -3.38 -5.85 3.70
C GLN A 24 -2.56 -4.91 4.58
N VAL A 25 -1.64 -4.18 3.96
CA VAL A 25 -0.80 -3.16 4.59
C VAL A 25 -1.05 -1.82 3.90
N SER A 26 -1.23 -0.78 4.69
CA SER A 26 -1.21 0.62 4.23
C SER A 26 0.17 1.21 4.49
N MET A 27 0.78 1.79 3.45
CA MET A 27 2.10 2.43 3.53
C MET A 27 1.95 3.95 3.49
N TRP A 28 2.70 4.62 4.36
CA TRP A 28 2.65 6.07 4.57
C TRP A 28 4.02 6.69 4.40
N ASN A 29 4.07 7.84 3.77
CA ASN A 29 5.22 8.74 3.87
C ASN A 29 5.03 9.60 5.13
N THR A 30 6.02 9.61 6.03
CA THR A 30 5.89 10.27 7.34
C THR A 30 6.55 11.64 7.41
N ILE A 31 7.43 11.95 6.47
CA ILE A 31 8.23 13.18 6.54
C ILE A 31 8.27 13.84 5.16
N ARG A 32 7.50 14.91 5.02
CA ARG A 32 7.81 15.95 4.05
C ARG A 32 7.96 17.26 4.78
N THR A 33 9.03 17.98 4.47
CA THR A 33 9.19 19.38 4.85
C THR A 33 9.27 20.17 3.56
N GLU A 34 8.24 20.91 3.25
CA GLU A 34 8.23 21.80 2.11
C GLU A 34 8.31 23.23 2.63
N ASN A 35 9.35 23.97 2.22
CA ASN A 35 9.61 25.35 2.69
C ASN A 35 9.63 25.52 4.22
N GLY A 36 10.14 24.52 4.96
CA GLY A 36 10.17 24.53 6.42
C GLY A 36 8.85 24.14 7.11
N THR A 37 7.80 23.84 6.36
CA THR A 37 6.50 23.40 6.91
C THR A 37 6.43 21.87 6.89
N ARG A 38 6.11 21.28 8.03
CA ARG A 38 5.88 19.81 8.14
C ARG A 38 4.55 19.46 7.50
N ILE A 39 4.58 18.59 6.50
CA ILE A 39 3.38 18.04 5.88
C ILE A 39 2.93 16.81 6.68
N PRO A 40 1.63 16.66 6.98
CA PRO A 40 1.11 15.46 7.64
C PRO A 40 1.44 14.18 6.86
N PRO A 41 1.57 13.03 7.54
CA PRO A 41 1.72 11.75 6.86
C PRO A 41 0.59 11.52 5.85
N PHE A 42 0.94 10.97 4.69
CA PHE A 42 -0.05 10.62 3.67
C PHE A 42 0.21 9.20 3.13
N HIS A 43 -0.86 8.55 2.75
CA HIS A 43 -0.83 7.22 2.16
C HIS A 43 -0.17 7.26 0.77
N ILE A 44 0.73 6.32 0.52
CA ILE A 44 1.47 6.24 -0.75
C ILE A 44 1.22 4.95 -1.50
N CYS A 45 1.13 3.83 -0.81
CA CYS A 45 1.07 2.50 -1.43
C CYS A 45 0.39 1.48 -0.52
N GLY A 46 0.04 0.36 -1.12
CA GLY A 46 -0.33 -0.87 -0.41
C GLY A 46 0.85 -1.82 -0.24
N GLY A 47 0.65 -2.85 0.55
CA GLY A 47 1.58 -3.96 0.69
C GLY A 47 0.86 -5.21 1.19
N THR A 48 1.57 -6.34 1.20
CA THR A 48 1.03 -7.64 1.59
C THR A 48 1.93 -8.28 2.64
N ILE A 49 1.36 -8.66 3.78
CA ILE A 49 2.07 -9.45 4.79
C ILE A 49 2.32 -10.85 4.22
N ILE A 50 3.57 -11.30 4.17
CA ILE A 50 3.94 -12.66 3.74
C ILE A 50 4.52 -13.52 4.86
N ASP A 51 5.01 -12.91 5.93
CA ASP A 51 5.33 -13.53 7.22
C ASP A 51 5.31 -12.49 8.35
N LYS A 52 5.60 -12.91 9.59
CA LYS A 52 5.56 -12.01 10.76
C LYS A 52 6.50 -10.81 10.68
N ARG A 53 7.49 -10.82 9.82
CA ARG A 53 8.51 -9.76 9.71
C ARG A 53 8.72 -9.28 8.28
N THR A 54 7.89 -9.73 7.32
CA THR A 54 8.11 -9.44 5.91
C THR A 54 6.84 -8.96 5.23
N ILE A 55 6.94 -7.80 4.62
CA ILE A 55 5.92 -7.20 3.78
C ILE A 55 6.44 -7.19 2.33
N LEU A 56 5.61 -7.62 1.41
CA LEU A 56 5.82 -7.52 -0.02
C LEU A 56 5.11 -6.29 -0.56
N THR A 57 5.77 -5.50 -1.40
CA THR A 57 5.22 -4.31 -2.05
C THR A 57 5.91 -4.07 -3.39
N ALA A 58 5.62 -2.95 -4.05
CA ALA A 58 6.22 -2.53 -5.31
C ALA A 58 7.47 -1.66 -5.10
N GLY A 59 8.39 -1.69 -6.04
CA GLY A 59 9.62 -0.88 -6.01
C GLY A 59 9.34 0.60 -6.21
N HIS A 60 8.40 0.95 -7.11
CA HIS A 60 8.03 2.34 -7.39
C HIS A 60 7.54 3.11 -6.15
N CYS A 61 7.03 2.41 -5.14
CA CYS A 61 6.57 3.01 -3.88
C CYS A 61 7.67 3.77 -3.11
N PHE A 62 8.91 3.54 -3.46
CA PHE A 62 10.09 4.19 -2.86
C PHE A 62 10.76 5.20 -3.80
N GLY A 63 10.20 5.42 -4.99
CA GLY A 63 10.65 6.39 -5.98
C GLY A 63 10.04 7.78 -5.80
N ASP A 64 10.43 8.69 -6.68
CA ASP A 64 9.74 9.95 -6.89
C ASP A 64 8.42 9.73 -7.66
N GLU A 65 7.75 10.82 -8.06
CA GLU A 65 6.48 10.78 -8.80
C GLU A 65 6.55 10.01 -10.15
N PHE A 66 7.75 9.75 -10.65
CA PHE A 66 7.99 8.97 -11.87
C PHE A 66 8.49 7.54 -11.57
N GLY A 67 8.50 7.10 -10.31
CA GLY A 67 9.04 5.81 -9.89
C GLY A 67 10.56 5.72 -9.94
N LYS A 68 11.25 6.84 -10.14
CA LYS A 68 12.72 6.98 -10.20
C LYS A 68 13.29 7.44 -8.86
N ASN A 69 14.61 7.61 -8.79
CA ASN A 69 15.30 8.16 -7.62
C ASN A 69 14.90 7.46 -6.31
N ILE A 70 15.03 6.14 -6.30
CA ILE A 70 14.65 5.28 -5.17
C ILE A 70 15.30 5.73 -3.87
N ASN A 71 14.47 5.96 -2.85
CA ASN A 71 14.90 6.32 -1.51
C ASN A 71 14.36 5.30 -0.48
N THR A 72 15.23 4.44 0.01
CA THR A 72 14.90 3.41 0.99
C THR A 72 15.21 3.81 2.44
N THR A 73 15.31 5.10 2.73
CA THR A 73 15.52 5.60 4.08
C THR A 73 14.31 5.28 4.95
N VAL A 74 14.43 4.30 5.82
CA VAL A 74 13.30 3.71 6.58
C VAL A 74 12.50 4.71 7.41
N THR A 75 13.15 5.78 7.90
CA THR A 75 12.49 6.81 8.71
C THR A 75 11.50 7.68 7.91
N LEU A 76 11.50 7.58 6.58
CA LEU A 76 10.54 8.28 5.72
C LEU A 76 9.22 7.53 5.61
N TYR A 77 9.14 6.29 6.08
CA TYR A 77 8.01 5.41 5.87
C TYR A 77 7.45 4.89 7.18
N ALA A 78 6.14 4.69 7.19
CA ALA A 78 5.44 3.96 8.23
C ALA A 78 4.41 3.02 7.60
N LEU A 79 4.06 1.97 8.33
CA LEU A 79 3.13 0.94 7.89
C LEU A 79 1.99 0.83 8.89
N SER A 80 0.78 0.57 8.42
CA SER A 80 -0.33 0.18 9.29
C SER A 80 -1.01 -1.08 8.77
N VAL A 81 -1.53 -1.90 9.68
CA VAL A 81 -2.13 -3.21 9.41
C VAL A 81 -3.42 -3.38 10.22
N GLY A 82 -4.31 -4.26 9.75
CA GLY A 82 -5.52 -4.62 10.49
C GLY A 82 -6.63 -3.57 10.47
N ASN A 83 -6.61 -2.65 9.51
CA ASN A 83 -7.57 -1.56 9.39
C ASN A 83 -8.34 -1.60 8.07
N VAL A 84 -9.61 -1.17 8.10
CA VAL A 84 -10.41 -0.92 6.90
C VAL A 84 -10.21 0.52 6.43
N GLU A 85 -10.30 1.46 7.38
CA GLU A 85 -10.16 2.89 7.08
C GLU A 85 -8.70 3.31 6.96
N LYS A 86 -8.38 4.01 5.87
CA LYS A 86 -7.05 4.54 5.61
C LYS A 86 -6.61 5.56 6.66
N ASN A 87 -7.49 6.47 7.02
CA ASN A 87 -7.18 7.65 7.86
C ASN A 87 -7.64 7.50 9.32
N ASN A 88 -7.65 6.31 9.88
CA ASN A 88 -8.02 6.13 11.27
C ASN A 88 -6.89 6.62 12.19
N SER A 89 -7.21 7.53 13.12
CA SER A 89 -6.27 8.05 14.13
C SER A 89 -5.71 6.96 15.07
N ASP A 90 -6.40 5.83 15.16
CA ASP A 90 -6.02 4.69 16.01
C ASP A 90 -5.04 3.74 15.31
N ASN A 91 -4.63 4.06 14.07
CA ASN A 91 -3.65 3.28 13.34
C ASN A 91 -2.32 3.24 14.07
N ILE A 92 -1.90 2.07 14.49
CA ILE A 92 -0.56 1.84 15.01
C ILE A 92 0.42 1.89 13.83
N LEU A 93 1.29 2.88 13.82
CA LEU A 93 2.29 3.03 12.78
C LEU A 93 3.55 2.23 13.14
N ILE A 94 3.92 1.33 12.25
CA ILE A 94 5.09 0.45 12.36
C ILE A 94 6.20 1.01 11.49
N THR A 95 7.38 1.25 12.07
CA THR A 95 8.55 1.71 11.31
C THR A 95 9.27 0.49 10.70
N PRO A 96 9.61 0.53 9.41
CA PRO A 96 10.42 -0.51 8.78
C PRO A 96 11.82 -0.60 9.41
N LYS A 97 12.39 -1.81 9.46
CA LYS A 97 13.80 -2.04 9.78
C LYS A 97 14.69 -1.84 8.56
N SER A 98 14.28 -2.42 7.43
CA SER A 98 14.99 -2.28 6.16
C SER A 98 14.01 -2.39 4.99
N ILE A 99 14.38 -1.76 3.90
CA ILE A 99 13.67 -1.76 2.63
C ILE A 99 14.65 -2.21 1.56
N THR A 100 14.27 -3.19 0.75
CA THR A 100 15.07 -3.70 -0.36
C THR A 100 14.22 -3.72 -1.61
N VAL A 101 14.56 -2.89 -2.58
CA VAL A 101 13.96 -2.89 -3.91
C VAL A 101 14.73 -3.87 -4.79
N HIS A 102 14.07 -4.52 -5.73
CA HIS A 102 14.70 -5.46 -6.65
C HIS A 102 15.84 -4.78 -7.43
N GLU A 103 16.98 -5.45 -7.55
CA GLU A 103 18.20 -4.87 -8.15
C GLU A 103 18.06 -4.49 -9.63
N LYS A 104 17.08 -5.09 -10.32
CA LYS A 104 16.77 -4.85 -11.74
C LYS A 104 15.54 -3.98 -11.94
N TYR A 105 15.01 -3.39 -10.88
CA TYR A 105 13.91 -2.45 -11.02
C TYR A 105 14.34 -1.26 -11.90
N ASP A 106 13.56 -0.99 -12.95
CA ASP A 106 13.91 -0.05 -14.01
C ASP A 106 12.83 1.01 -14.24
N ASP A 107 12.51 1.82 -13.25
CA ASP A 107 11.55 2.92 -13.36
C ASP A 107 10.07 2.54 -13.62
N GLY A 108 9.65 1.38 -13.12
CA GLY A 108 8.23 0.95 -13.09
C GLY A 108 7.80 0.02 -14.21
N SER A 109 8.69 -0.32 -15.14
CA SER A 109 8.34 -1.20 -16.27
C SER A 109 8.62 -2.68 -15.99
N HIS A 110 9.70 -2.99 -15.25
CA HIS A 110 10.13 -4.37 -14.99
C HIS A 110 10.61 -4.53 -13.55
N ASP A 111 10.48 -5.75 -13.03
CA ASP A 111 10.95 -6.12 -11.70
C ASP A 111 10.48 -5.16 -10.57
N ASP A 112 9.27 -4.60 -10.73
CA ASP A 112 8.66 -3.64 -9.79
C ASP A 112 8.19 -4.34 -8.51
N ILE A 113 9.16 -4.75 -7.71
CA ILE A 113 8.96 -5.49 -6.48
C ILE A 113 9.94 -5.03 -5.39
N ALA A 114 9.45 -4.96 -4.16
CA ALA A 114 10.26 -4.64 -2.99
C ALA A 114 9.84 -5.44 -1.78
N ILE A 115 10.79 -5.61 -0.85
CA ILE A 115 10.59 -6.27 0.43
C ILE A 115 10.90 -5.28 1.56
N ILE A 116 9.98 -5.20 2.52
CA ILE A 116 10.16 -4.47 3.76
C ILE A 116 10.34 -5.48 4.89
N LYS A 117 11.40 -5.34 5.68
CA LYS A 117 11.59 -6.09 6.92
C LYS A 117 11.19 -5.24 8.12
N LEU A 118 10.53 -5.86 9.09
CA LEU A 118 10.12 -5.23 10.34
C LEU A 118 11.10 -5.54 11.47
N GLU A 119 11.33 -4.56 12.37
CA GLU A 119 12.15 -4.78 13.57
C GLU A 119 11.47 -5.77 14.51
N GLU A 120 10.18 -5.51 14.82
CA GLU A 120 9.39 -6.39 15.67
C GLU A 120 8.44 -7.27 14.85
N PRO A 121 8.18 -8.52 15.26
CA PRO A 121 7.25 -9.38 14.56
C PRO A 121 5.81 -8.91 14.77
N LEU A 122 5.00 -9.01 13.74
CA LEU A 122 3.56 -8.80 13.83
C LEU A 122 2.92 -9.85 14.74
N SER A 123 1.99 -9.42 15.58
CA SER A 123 1.09 -10.29 16.32
C SER A 123 -0.10 -10.66 15.44
N PHE A 124 -0.16 -11.90 14.99
CA PHE A 124 -1.25 -12.36 14.14
C PHE A 124 -2.54 -12.57 14.94
N ASN A 125 -3.66 -12.17 14.36
CA ASN A 125 -5.02 -12.32 14.88
C ASN A 125 -6.00 -12.38 13.70
N GLU A 126 -7.30 -12.26 13.94
CA GLU A 126 -8.33 -12.29 12.89
C GLU A 126 -8.20 -11.18 11.84
N ASN A 127 -7.61 -10.03 12.21
CA ASN A 127 -7.46 -8.84 11.37
C ASN A 127 -6.04 -8.67 10.80
N VAL A 128 -5.07 -9.44 11.28
CA VAL A 128 -3.66 -9.36 10.86
C VAL A 128 -3.10 -10.75 10.67
N GLY A 129 -2.73 -11.09 9.45
CA GLY A 129 -2.19 -12.41 9.11
C GLY A 129 -1.55 -12.42 7.72
N PRO A 130 -0.78 -13.45 7.37
CA PRO A 130 -0.07 -13.49 6.11
C PRO A 130 -0.92 -14.00 4.96
N ALA A 131 -0.68 -13.50 3.74
CA ALA A 131 -1.08 -14.17 2.52
C ALA A 131 -0.14 -15.35 2.22
N CYS A 132 -0.68 -16.40 1.60
CA CYS A 132 0.12 -17.52 1.12
C CYS A 132 0.83 -17.15 -0.17
N LEU A 133 2.14 -17.31 -0.21
CA LEU A 133 2.87 -17.24 -1.47
C LEU A 133 2.56 -18.48 -2.34
N PRO A 134 2.40 -18.31 -3.67
CA PRO A 134 2.18 -19.42 -4.57
C PRO A 134 3.41 -20.33 -4.61
N LYS A 135 3.19 -21.62 -4.89
CA LYS A 135 4.28 -22.53 -5.22
C LYS A 135 4.94 -22.09 -6.54
N LYS A 136 6.25 -22.30 -6.68
CA LYS A 136 7.03 -21.89 -7.88
C LYS A 136 6.44 -22.37 -9.21
N SER A 137 5.72 -23.49 -9.21
CA SER A 137 5.07 -24.07 -10.40
C SER A 137 3.59 -23.73 -10.52
N TYR A 138 3.06 -22.85 -9.67
CA TYR A 138 1.66 -22.48 -9.72
C TYR A 138 1.43 -21.46 -10.84
N ASP A 139 0.60 -21.86 -11.81
CA ASP A 139 0.13 -21.01 -12.90
C ASP A 139 -1.39 -20.98 -12.86
N PRO A 140 -2.00 -19.84 -12.48
CA PRO A 140 -3.44 -19.73 -12.41
C PRO A 140 -4.05 -19.84 -13.80
N LYS A 141 -5.04 -20.71 -13.96
CA LYS A 141 -5.75 -20.89 -15.23
C LYS A 141 -6.58 -19.64 -15.55
N ALA A 142 -6.77 -19.38 -16.85
CA ALA A 142 -7.70 -18.36 -17.29
C ALA A 142 -9.11 -18.64 -16.73
N GLY A 143 -9.78 -17.60 -16.18
CA GLY A 143 -11.07 -17.73 -15.52
C GLY A 143 -11.00 -18.08 -14.03
N THR A 144 -9.79 -18.19 -13.44
CA THR A 144 -9.66 -18.28 -11.98
C THR A 144 -10.16 -16.99 -11.35
N GLU A 145 -11.11 -17.09 -10.41
CA GLU A 145 -11.56 -15.94 -9.63
C GLU A 145 -10.47 -15.47 -8.68
N CYS A 146 -10.23 -14.16 -8.68
CA CYS A 146 -9.26 -13.50 -7.82
C CYS A 146 -9.90 -12.31 -7.11
N PHE A 147 -9.39 -11.97 -5.93
CA PHE A 147 -9.78 -10.78 -5.21
C PHE A 147 -8.65 -9.75 -5.24
N ILE A 148 -9.04 -8.49 -5.45
CA ILE A 148 -8.15 -7.34 -5.33
C ILE A 148 -8.62 -6.55 -4.12
N SER A 149 -7.71 -6.14 -3.25
CA SER A 149 -8.00 -5.32 -2.08
C SER A 149 -7.01 -4.16 -1.97
N GLY A 150 -7.47 -3.02 -1.45
CA GLY A 150 -6.61 -1.86 -1.25
C GLY A 150 -7.39 -0.56 -1.10
N TRP A 151 -6.67 0.54 -1.10
CA TRP A 151 -7.18 1.91 -1.00
C TRP A 151 -6.90 2.73 -2.28
N GLY A 152 -6.92 2.05 -3.43
CA GLY A 152 -6.72 2.68 -4.74
C GLY A 152 -7.89 3.59 -5.16
N SER A 153 -7.70 4.36 -6.24
CA SER A 153 -8.75 5.20 -6.82
C SER A 153 -9.83 4.37 -7.50
N GLU A 154 -11.08 4.82 -7.45
CA GLU A 154 -12.21 4.19 -8.12
C GLU A 154 -12.45 4.70 -9.52
N GLU A 155 -12.06 5.93 -9.74
CA GLU A 155 -12.21 6.57 -11.04
C GLU A 155 -10.96 6.34 -11.86
N GLN A 156 -11.16 5.79 -13.04
CA GLN A 156 -10.18 5.87 -14.09
C GLN A 156 -10.18 7.33 -14.54
N GLU A 157 -9.11 8.09 -14.24
CA GLU A 157 -8.92 9.39 -14.89
C GLU A 157 -8.89 9.16 -16.40
N ILE A 158 -9.96 9.54 -17.09
CA ILE A 158 -10.00 9.53 -18.55
C ILE A 158 -9.15 10.72 -18.97
N PRO A 159 -7.97 10.52 -19.60
CA PRO A 159 -7.16 11.64 -20.04
C PRO A 159 -7.93 12.40 -21.12
N GLY A 160 -8.40 13.62 -20.82
CA GLY A 160 -8.97 14.51 -21.82
C GLY A 160 -10.35 15.09 -21.53
N GLU A 161 -11.03 14.77 -20.46
CA GLU A 161 -12.23 15.50 -20.06
C GLU A 161 -11.82 16.74 -19.25
N ASN A 162 -11.38 17.76 -19.97
CA ASN A 162 -11.23 19.10 -19.40
C ASN A 162 -12.61 19.57 -18.96
N ASP A 163 -12.74 19.83 -17.68
CA ASP A 163 -13.80 20.59 -17.07
C ASP A 163 -13.89 21.95 -17.78
N SER A 164 -14.81 22.05 -18.71
CA SER A 164 -15.22 23.30 -19.36
C SER A 164 -16.60 23.67 -18.84
N GLY A 165 -16.58 24.38 -17.71
CA GLY A 165 -17.78 24.96 -17.08
C GLY A 165 -17.39 26.01 -16.06
#